data_cf3d973c333d9240b5a3af58567e8538
#
_entry.id   cf3d973c333d9240b5a3af58567e8538
#
_cell.length_a   1.000
_cell.length_b   1.000
_cell.length_c   1.000
_cell.angle_alpha   90.00
_cell.angle_beta   90.00
_cell.angle_gamma   90.00
#
_symmetry.space_group_name_H-M   'P 1'
#
loop_
_entity.id
_entity.type
_entity.pdbx_description
1 polymer ?
#
loop_
_entity_poly.entity_id
_entity_poly.type
_entity_poly.pdbx_seq_one_letter_code
_entity_poly.pdbx_strand_id
1 'polypeptide(L)'
;MANDAQTGVPQGWRTTQVYAMASICLVIGLALGYLFRGSASRPDSTLQGAAMAAPAAAPAGTQSHMPTLDDMKRMADKQAEPLLAKLKTDPNNSELLNQIGMLYKATHQFKEAAGYFQKAIDADPKNVAARTDLASCLFYQGDADGAIQQLQQSLSYDPKDANSLFNLGMIRLQAKNDPSGAVTAWQQLLKLNPKLADDKKAAVQKLIAQARKPKASQ
;
A
#
# COMPACT_ATOMS: atom_id res chain seq x y z
N MET A 1 -42.03 -33.41 19.10
CA MET A 1 -41.87 -31.97 18.95
C MET A 1 -40.57 -31.77 18.19
N ALA A 2 -40.70 -31.61 16.89
CA ALA A 2 -39.56 -31.41 15.98
C ALA A 2 -39.24 -29.92 15.96
N ASN A 3 -37.94 -29.57 16.07
CA ASN A 3 -37.45 -28.20 16.03
C ASN A 3 -36.73 -28.02 14.69
N ASP A 4 -37.42 -27.40 13.74
CA ASP A 4 -36.89 -27.06 12.44
C ASP A 4 -35.97 -25.86 12.57
N ALA A 5 -34.67 -26.09 12.40
CA ALA A 5 -33.67 -25.03 12.24
C ALA A 5 -33.74 -24.49 10.80
N GLN A 6 -34.42 -23.37 10.59
CA GLN A 6 -34.43 -22.64 9.33
C GLN A 6 -33.06 -21.96 9.11
N THR A 7 -32.30 -22.46 8.15
CA THR A 7 -31.14 -21.79 7.58
C THR A 7 -31.63 -20.65 6.68
N GLY A 8 -31.50 -19.41 7.14
CA GLY A 8 -31.88 -18.20 6.42
C GLY A 8 -30.95 -17.94 5.22
N VAL A 9 -31.42 -18.28 4.02
CA VAL A 9 -30.83 -17.80 2.74
C VAL A 9 -31.40 -16.41 2.48
N PRO A 10 -30.58 -15.37 2.18
CA PRO A 10 -31.10 -14.04 1.90
C PRO A 10 -31.97 -14.05 0.63
N GLN A 11 -33.25 -13.70 0.80
CA GLN A 11 -34.22 -13.52 -0.30
C GLN A 11 -33.80 -12.27 -1.13
N GLY A 12 -33.50 -12.46 -2.42
CA GLY A 12 -33.29 -11.30 -3.29
C GLY A 12 -32.84 -11.59 -4.72
N TRP A 13 -32.41 -12.78 -5.06
CA TRP A 13 -31.94 -13.06 -6.42
C TRP A 13 -32.96 -13.97 -7.15
N ARG A 14 -33.56 -13.44 -8.23
CA ARG A 14 -34.43 -14.25 -9.08
C ARG A 14 -33.58 -15.33 -9.74
N THR A 15 -34.09 -16.56 -9.82
CA THR A 15 -33.41 -17.72 -10.41
C THR A 15 -32.82 -17.44 -11.80
N THR A 16 -33.48 -16.60 -12.59
CA THR A 16 -32.98 -16.10 -13.88
C THR A 16 -31.68 -15.30 -13.81
N GLN A 17 -31.42 -14.56 -12.72
CA GLN A 17 -30.16 -13.80 -12.53
C GLN A 17 -28.99 -14.72 -12.15
N VAL A 18 -29.25 -15.78 -11.40
CA VAL A 18 -28.24 -16.79 -11.03
C VAL A 18 -27.78 -17.57 -12.28
N TYR A 19 -28.71 -17.97 -13.15
CA TYR A 19 -28.36 -18.64 -14.40
C TYR A 19 -27.64 -17.71 -15.39
N ALA A 20 -27.99 -16.42 -15.43
CA ALA A 20 -27.30 -15.44 -16.27
C ALA A 20 -25.85 -15.22 -15.82
N MET A 21 -25.61 -15.14 -14.51
CA MET A 21 -24.24 -15.01 -13.97
C MET A 21 -23.41 -16.28 -14.19
N ALA A 22 -24.01 -17.48 -14.03
CA ALA A 22 -23.33 -18.74 -14.26
C ALA A 22 -22.93 -18.92 -15.74
N SER A 23 -23.80 -18.53 -16.67
CA SER A 23 -23.48 -18.59 -18.12
C SER A 23 -22.40 -17.59 -18.54
N ILE A 24 -22.37 -16.39 -17.96
CA ILE A 24 -21.30 -15.39 -18.21
C ILE A 24 -19.94 -15.89 -17.70
N CYS A 25 -19.88 -16.48 -16.50
CA CYS A 25 -18.65 -17.07 -15.96
C CYS A 25 -18.14 -18.24 -16.82
N LEU A 26 -19.04 -19.07 -17.37
CA LEU A 26 -18.67 -20.19 -18.20
C LEU A 26 -18.12 -19.74 -19.57
N VAL A 27 -18.69 -18.69 -20.18
CA VAL A 27 -18.18 -18.10 -21.43
C VAL A 27 -16.83 -17.45 -21.24
N ILE A 28 -16.62 -16.71 -20.13
CA ILE A 28 -15.33 -16.10 -19.80
C ILE A 28 -14.27 -17.17 -19.52
N GLY A 29 -14.61 -18.24 -18.83
CA GLY A 29 -13.70 -19.36 -18.56
C GLY A 29 -13.27 -20.09 -19.85
N LEU A 30 -14.19 -20.31 -20.80
CA LEU A 30 -13.89 -20.90 -22.10
C LEU A 30 -13.04 -19.97 -22.99
N ALA A 31 -13.30 -18.67 -22.99
CA ALA A 31 -12.52 -17.69 -23.75
C ALA A 31 -11.07 -17.57 -23.23
N LEU A 32 -10.87 -17.56 -21.91
CA LEU A 32 -9.54 -17.56 -21.30
C LEU A 32 -8.82 -18.89 -21.55
N GLY A 33 -9.50 -20.04 -21.45
CA GLY A 33 -8.94 -21.36 -21.76
C GLY A 33 -8.50 -21.49 -23.23
N TYR A 34 -9.21 -20.86 -24.17
CA TYR A 34 -8.85 -20.89 -25.59
C TYR A 34 -7.66 -19.97 -25.92
N LEU A 35 -7.52 -18.83 -25.26
CA LEU A 35 -6.39 -17.92 -25.42
C LEU A 35 -5.06 -18.49 -24.87
N PHE A 36 -5.11 -19.36 -23.86
CA PHE A 36 -3.92 -20.03 -23.34
C PHE A 36 -3.54 -21.34 -24.05
N ARG A 37 -4.36 -21.83 -24.99
CA ARG A 37 -4.09 -23.08 -25.73
C ARG A 37 -3.21 -22.90 -26.98
N GLY A 38 -2.77 -21.72 -27.29
CA GLY A 38 -1.99 -21.41 -28.49
C GLY A 38 -0.53 -21.18 -28.23
N SER A 39 0.25 -22.18 -27.81
CA SER A 39 1.70 -22.31 -28.09
C SER A 39 2.27 -23.58 -27.46
N ALA A 40 1.85 -24.72 -27.92
CA ALA A 40 2.59 -25.96 -27.72
C ALA A 40 3.09 -26.43 -29.10
N SER A 41 4.35 -26.16 -29.40
CA SER A 41 5.07 -26.72 -30.55
C SER A 41 5.15 -28.23 -30.40
N ARG A 42 4.73 -28.97 -31.44
CA ARG A 42 4.84 -30.42 -31.54
C ARG A 42 6.32 -30.80 -31.64
N PRO A 43 6.83 -31.78 -30.89
CA PRO A 43 8.08 -32.45 -31.22
C PRO A 43 7.81 -33.57 -32.21
N ASP A 44 8.55 -33.57 -33.33
CA ASP A 44 8.64 -34.65 -34.32
C ASP A 44 9.16 -35.94 -33.70
N SER A 45 8.52 -37.02 -34.04
CA SER A 45 8.87 -38.37 -33.66
C SER A 45 9.96 -38.93 -34.60
N THR A 46 11.19 -39.16 -34.11
CA THR A 46 12.06 -40.16 -34.65
C THR A 46 12.59 -41.04 -33.53
N LEU A 47 12.21 -42.31 -33.60
CA LEU A 47 12.74 -43.42 -32.81
C LEU A 47 14.20 -43.64 -33.12
N GLN A 48 15.09 -43.73 -32.12
CA GLN A 48 16.18 -44.72 -32.10
C GLN A 48 16.92 -44.73 -30.76
N GLY A 49 17.04 -45.94 -30.15
CA GLY A 49 18.20 -46.33 -29.40
C GLY A 49 18.17 -46.17 -27.89
N ALA A 50 17.98 -47.29 -27.21
CA ALA A 50 18.06 -47.47 -25.77
C ALA A 50 19.42 -47.10 -25.17
N ALA A 51 19.40 -46.33 -24.07
CA ALA A 51 20.38 -46.42 -22.98
C ALA A 51 19.71 -45.90 -21.70
N MET A 52 19.66 -46.79 -20.69
CA MET A 52 19.19 -46.43 -19.35
C MET A 52 20.16 -45.42 -18.74
N ALA A 53 19.69 -44.19 -18.55
CA ALA A 53 20.32 -43.18 -17.72
C ALA A 53 19.30 -42.70 -16.67
N ALA A 54 19.76 -42.61 -15.44
CA ALA A 54 18.99 -42.18 -14.27
C ALA A 54 18.20 -40.89 -14.49
N PRO A 55 17.06 -40.70 -13.81
CA PRO A 55 16.27 -39.47 -13.98
C PRO A 55 17.08 -38.27 -13.51
N ALA A 56 17.46 -37.42 -14.48
CA ALA A 56 17.99 -36.10 -14.20
C ALA A 56 16.98 -35.33 -13.38
N ALA A 57 17.42 -34.80 -12.26
CA ALA A 57 16.62 -33.91 -11.39
C ALA A 57 15.94 -32.83 -12.24
N ALA A 58 14.63 -32.72 -12.12
CA ALA A 58 13.86 -31.62 -12.66
C ALA A 58 14.49 -30.29 -12.21
N PRO A 59 14.58 -29.26 -13.05
CA PRO A 59 15.03 -27.96 -12.62
C PRO A 59 14.17 -27.51 -11.45
N ALA A 60 14.83 -27.27 -10.32
CA ALA A 60 14.20 -26.78 -9.09
C ALA A 60 13.27 -25.62 -9.46
N GLY A 61 11.97 -25.78 -9.17
CA GLY A 61 10.97 -24.77 -9.43
C GLY A 61 11.47 -23.44 -8.89
N THR A 62 11.25 -22.39 -9.66
CA THR A 62 11.41 -21.00 -9.23
C THR A 62 10.56 -20.83 -7.97
N GLN A 63 11.18 -21.07 -6.81
CA GLN A 63 10.62 -20.65 -5.55
C GLN A 63 10.43 -19.15 -5.69
N SER A 64 9.20 -18.69 -5.64
CA SER A 64 8.86 -17.28 -5.52
C SER A 64 9.44 -16.80 -4.18
N HIS A 65 10.72 -16.45 -4.23
CA HIS A 65 11.44 -15.93 -3.09
C HIS A 65 10.87 -14.53 -2.81
N MET A 66 10.33 -14.33 -1.62
CA MET A 66 9.92 -12.99 -1.22
C MET A 66 11.16 -12.08 -1.31
N PRO A 67 11.04 -10.90 -1.96
CA PRO A 67 12.19 -10.02 -2.15
C PRO A 67 12.82 -9.67 -0.81
N THR A 68 14.12 -9.82 -0.71
CA THR A 68 14.91 -9.41 0.46
C THR A 68 14.99 -7.88 0.54
N LEU A 69 15.41 -7.35 1.69
CA LEU A 69 15.65 -5.91 1.82
C LEU A 69 16.67 -5.40 0.79
N ASP A 70 17.70 -6.21 0.47
CA ASP A 70 18.68 -5.87 -0.56
C ASP A 70 18.07 -5.88 -1.96
N ASP A 71 17.13 -6.78 -2.24
CA ASP A 71 16.39 -6.78 -3.50
C ASP A 71 15.53 -5.54 -3.63
N MET A 72 14.81 -5.17 -2.56
CA MET A 72 13.99 -3.96 -2.53
C MET A 72 14.85 -2.70 -2.69
N LYS A 73 16.02 -2.66 -2.05
CA LYS A 73 16.98 -1.55 -2.21
C LYS A 73 17.44 -1.42 -3.65
N ARG A 74 17.89 -2.52 -4.28
CA ARG A 74 18.31 -2.52 -5.68
C ARG A 74 17.19 -2.09 -6.63
N MET A 75 15.96 -2.48 -6.32
CA MET A 75 14.78 -2.07 -7.10
C MET A 75 14.54 -0.56 -6.97
N ALA A 76 14.63 0.00 -5.76
CA ALA A 76 14.50 1.43 -5.54
C ALA A 76 15.59 2.21 -6.27
N ASP A 77 16.87 1.80 -6.13
CA ASP A 77 18.01 2.44 -6.78
C ASP A 77 17.81 2.46 -8.31
N LYS A 78 17.45 1.32 -8.91
CA LYS A 78 17.18 1.22 -10.36
C LYS A 78 16.02 2.12 -10.81
N GLN A 79 14.96 2.20 -10.01
CA GLN A 79 13.82 3.08 -10.33
C GLN A 79 14.17 4.56 -10.13
N ALA A 80 15.07 4.88 -9.20
CA ALA A 80 15.52 6.23 -8.95
C ALA A 80 16.50 6.75 -10.02
N GLU A 81 17.24 5.89 -10.73
CA GLU A 81 18.24 6.29 -11.74
C GLU A 81 17.75 7.37 -12.72
N PRO A 82 16.59 7.21 -13.41
CA PRO A 82 16.11 8.22 -14.36
C PRO A 82 15.72 9.53 -13.68
N LEU A 83 15.25 9.50 -12.43
CA LEU A 83 14.92 10.69 -11.66
C LEU A 83 16.20 11.40 -11.17
N LEU A 84 17.19 10.63 -10.73
CA LEU A 84 18.51 11.14 -10.35
C LEU A 84 19.24 11.78 -11.54
N ALA A 85 19.09 11.22 -12.74
CA ALA A 85 19.63 11.82 -13.97
C ALA A 85 18.98 13.18 -14.24
N LYS A 86 17.66 13.31 -14.10
CA LYS A 86 16.96 14.61 -14.22
C LYS A 86 17.35 15.57 -13.11
N LEU A 87 17.54 15.09 -11.89
CA LEU A 87 17.93 15.92 -10.76
C LEU A 87 19.33 16.55 -10.94
N LYS A 88 20.23 15.92 -11.73
CA LYS A 88 21.53 16.53 -12.08
C LYS A 88 21.39 17.82 -12.88
N THR A 89 20.33 17.94 -13.69
CA THR A 89 20.06 19.14 -14.48
C THR A 89 19.23 20.17 -13.72
N ASP A 90 18.48 19.74 -12.73
CA ASP A 90 17.64 20.59 -11.87
C ASP A 90 17.73 20.13 -10.41
N PRO A 91 18.84 20.47 -9.70
CA PRO A 91 19.12 19.94 -8.36
C PRO A 91 18.12 20.36 -7.28
N ASN A 92 17.41 21.46 -7.48
CA ASN A 92 16.45 22.01 -6.53
C ASN A 92 14.98 21.73 -6.91
N ASN A 93 14.75 20.74 -7.78
CA ASN A 93 13.40 20.34 -8.14
C ASN A 93 12.73 19.58 -7.00
N SER A 94 11.93 20.31 -6.24
CA SER A 94 11.22 19.75 -5.06
C SER A 94 10.36 18.54 -5.41
N GLU A 95 9.72 18.54 -6.58
CA GLU A 95 8.87 17.43 -7.02
C GLU A 95 9.70 16.16 -7.35
N LEU A 96 10.84 16.31 -8.06
CA LEU A 96 11.74 15.17 -8.32
C LEU A 96 12.34 14.61 -7.03
N LEU A 97 12.74 15.48 -6.11
CA LEU A 97 13.24 15.09 -4.80
C LEU A 97 12.18 14.31 -4.01
N ASN A 98 10.93 14.80 -4.03
CA ASN A 98 9.82 14.11 -3.40
C ASN A 98 9.56 12.73 -4.01
N GLN A 99 9.56 12.61 -5.35
CA GLN A 99 9.36 11.33 -6.04
C GLN A 99 10.46 10.32 -5.68
N ILE A 100 11.72 10.73 -5.63
CA ILE A 100 12.83 9.85 -5.21
C ILE A 100 12.64 9.41 -3.76
N GLY A 101 12.28 10.33 -2.87
CA GLY A 101 11.95 10.01 -1.47
C GLY A 101 10.85 8.96 -1.35
N MET A 102 9.80 9.06 -2.17
CA MET A 102 8.71 8.08 -2.21
C MET A 102 9.18 6.69 -2.64
N LEU A 103 10.10 6.56 -3.60
CA LEU A 103 10.67 5.27 -4.00
C LEU A 103 11.42 4.59 -2.84
N TYR A 104 12.27 5.34 -2.14
CA TYR A 104 13.00 4.83 -0.98
C TYR A 104 12.07 4.50 0.19
N LYS A 105 11.04 5.32 0.43
CA LYS A 105 10.02 5.04 1.45
C LYS A 105 9.24 3.76 1.16
N ALA A 106 8.84 3.53 -0.11
CA ALA A 106 8.11 2.34 -0.52
C ALA A 106 8.91 1.04 -0.33
N THR A 107 10.23 1.12 -0.31
CA THR A 107 11.14 0.01 -0.05
C THR A 107 11.69 -0.02 1.38
N HIS A 108 11.02 0.66 2.31
CA HIS A 108 11.35 0.74 3.74
C HIS A 108 12.72 1.35 4.07
N GLN A 109 13.32 2.09 3.13
CA GLN A 109 14.57 2.82 3.34
C GLN A 109 14.26 4.22 3.90
N PHE A 110 13.73 4.25 5.12
CA PHE A 110 13.19 5.47 5.73
C PHE A 110 14.23 6.55 5.97
N LYS A 111 15.50 6.19 6.18
CA LYS A 111 16.58 7.15 6.39
C LYS A 111 16.93 7.87 5.10
N GLU A 112 17.11 7.14 4.01
CA GLU A 112 17.37 7.67 2.68
C GLU A 112 16.19 8.52 2.19
N ALA A 113 14.97 8.01 2.36
CA ALA A 113 13.74 8.73 2.01
C ALA A 113 13.63 10.07 2.76
N ALA A 114 13.89 10.09 4.07
CA ALA A 114 13.87 11.31 4.87
C ALA A 114 14.85 12.36 4.34
N GLY A 115 16.05 11.93 3.91
CA GLY A 115 17.04 12.83 3.32
C GLY A 115 16.54 13.51 2.02
N TYR A 116 15.83 12.77 1.17
CA TYR A 116 15.25 13.34 -0.04
C TYR A 116 14.04 14.23 0.24
N PHE A 117 13.17 13.85 1.17
CA PHE A 117 12.06 14.71 1.58
C PHE A 117 12.53 16.00 2.24
N GLN A 118 13.61 15.94 3.05
CA GLN A 118 14.19 17.15 3.62
C GLN A 118 14.70 18.09 2.52
N LYS A 119 15.44 17.59 1.52
CA LYS A 119 15.88 18.37 0.37
C LYS A 119 14.71 18.96 -0.43
N ALA A 120 13.60 18.19 -0.57
CA ALA A 120 12.40 18.69 -1.22
C ALA A 120 11.77 19.88 -0.47
N ILE A 121 11.79 19.83 0.87
CA ILE A 121 11.32 20.90 1.75
C ILE A 121 12.26 22.12 1.73
N ASP A 122 13.57 21.88 1.65
CA ASP A 122 14.55 22.95 1.54
C ASP A 122 14.39 23.72 0.19
N ALA A 123 14.06 22.99 -0.88
CA ALA A 123 13.77 23.56 -2.19
C ALA A 123 12.41 24.26 -2.27
N ASP A 124 11.38 23.69 -1.62
CA ASP A 124 10.04 24.27 -1.47
C ASP A 124 9.53 24.10 -0.04
N PRO A 125 9.68 25.11 0.82
CA PRO A 125 9.21 25.04 2.20
C PRO A 125 7.69 24.83 2.38
N LYS A 126 6.90 25.08 1.34
CA LYS A 126 5.44 24.88 1.35
C LYS A 126 5.02 23.51 0.80
N ASN A 127 5.95 22.64 0.45
CA ASN A 127 5.65 21.30 -0.02
C ASN A 127 5.06 20.45 1.12
N VAL A 128 3.73 20.50 1.26
CA VAL A 128 2.94 19.76 2.26
C VAL A 128 3.16 18.25 2.12
N ALA A 129 3.21 17.72 0.88
CA ALA A 129 3.37 16.31 0.63
C ALA A 129 4.73 15.79 1.16
N ALA A 130 5.84 16.46 0.77
CA ALA A 130 7.18 16.10 1.25
C ALA A 130 7.28 16.15 2.78
N ARG A 131 6.64 17.14 3.40
CA ARG A 131 6.63 17.31 4.85
C ARG A 131 5.87 16.19 5.56
N THR A 132 4.73 15.80 5.03
CA THR A 132 3.90 14.69 5.54
C THR A 132 4.62 13.35 5.39
N ASP A 133 5.34 13.17 4.28
CA ASP A 133 6.12 11.96 4.01
C ASP A 133 7.39 11.91 4.87
N LEU A 134 8.07 13.04 5.10
CA LEU A 134 9.17 13.15 6.06
C LEU A 134 8.71 12.74 7.47
N ALA A 135 7.55 13.24 7.90
CA ALA A 135 6.99 12.87 9.20
C ALA A 135 6.76 11.37 9.34
N SER A 136 6.27 10.73 8.27
CA SER A 136 6.12 9.26 8.25
C SER A 136 7.46 8.56 8.40
N CYS A 137 8.50 9.02 7.70
CA CYS A 137 9.84 8.44 7.82
C CYS A 137 10.44 8.62 9.21
N LEU A 138 10.30 9.80 9.82
CA LEU A 138 10.75 10.08 11.19
C LEU A 138 10.06 9.16 12.19
N PHE A 139 8.75 8.95 12.04
CA PHE A 139 8.00 8.03 12.90
C PHE A 139 8.55 6.59 12.82
N TYR A 140 8.81 6.07 11.62
CA TYR A 140 9.40 4.73 11.46
C TYR A 140 10.85 4.64 11.96
N GLN A 141 11.56 5.76 12.08
CA GLN A 141 12.88 5.86 12.70
C GLN A 141 12.82 6.01 14.23
N GLY A 142 11.62 6.10 14.81
CA GLY A 142 11.40 6.27 16.24
C GLY A 142 11.35 7.72 16.73
N ASP A 143 11.50 8.70 15.82
CA ASP A 143 11.39 10.12 16.15
C ASP A 143 9.94 10.60 16.02
N ALA A 144 9.15 10.25 17.02
CA ALA A 144 7.73 10.63 17.06
C ALA A 144 7.52 12.14 17.26
N ASP A 145 8.41 12.82 17.98
CA ASP A 145 8.30 14.25 18.25
C ASP A 145 8.63 15.06 16.99
N GLY A 146 9.71 14.73 16.30
CA GLY A 146 10.04 15.31 15.03
C GLY A 146 8.94 15.08 13.99
N ALA A 147 8.36 13.89 13.95
CA ALA A 147 7.24 13.58 13.06
C ALA A 147 6.02 14.47 13.34
N ILE A 148 5.63 14.64 14.61
CA ILE A 148 4.51 15.52 14.99
C ILE A 148 4.81 16.97 14.60
N GLN A 149 6.03 17.44 14.82
CA GLN A 149 6.44 18.81 14.45
C GLN A 149 6.29 19.04 12.93
N GLN A 150 6.75 18.09 12.11
CA GLN A 150 6.61 18.20 10.65
C GLN A 150 5.13 18.21 10.23
N LEU A 151 4.28 17.40 10.85
CA LEU A 151 2.85 17.38 10.55
C LEU A 151 2.14 18.67 10.97
N GLN A 152 2.49 19.23 12.12
CA GLN A 152 1.95 20.52 12.56
C GLN A 152 2.35 21.65 11.61
N GLN A 153 3.58 21.64 11.12
CA GLN A 153 4.04 22.61 10.14
C GLN A 153 3.38 22.39 8.77
N SER A 154 3.16 21.14 8.35
CA SER A 154 2.37 20.82 7.17
C SER A 154 0.97 21.42 7.27
N LEU A 155 0.28 21.22 8.40
CA LEU A 155 -1.06 21.74 8.66
C LEU A 155 -1.12 23.26 8.83
N SER A 156 0.00 23.93 9.08
CA SER A 156 0.05 25.41 9.03
C SER A 156 -0.02 25.95 7.61
N TYR A 157 0.45 25.19 6.62
CA TYR A 157 0.36 25.53 5.18
C TYR A 157 -0.96 25.06 4.57
N ASP A 158 -1.39 23.84 4.88
CA ASP A 158 -2.69 23.28 4.48
C ASP A 158 -3.42 22.65 5.67
N PRO A 159 -4.27 23.42 6.37
CA PRO A 159 -5.05 22.91 7.50
C PRO A 159 -6.02 21.76 7.18
N LYS A 160 -6.27 21.51 5.88
CA LYS A 160 -7.20 20.49 5.40
C LYS A 160 -6.49 19.23 4.91
N ASP A 161 -5.15 19.20 4.87
CA ASP A 161 -4.44 18.04 4.36
C ASP A 161 -4.82 16.77 5.13
N ALA A 162 -5.54 15.89 4.41
CA ALA A 162 -6.11 14.69 5.01
C ALA A 162 -5.02 13.71 5.48
N ASN A 163 -3.89 13.65 4.78
CA ASN A 163 -2.78 12.75 5.11
C ASN A 163 -2.08 13.23 6.39
N SER A 164 -1.82 14.53 6.52
CA SER A 164 -1.22 15.10 7.73
C SER A 164 -2.12 14.89 8.95
N LEU A 165 -3.43 15.15 8.83
CA LEU A 165 -4.37 14.94 9.93
C LEU A 165 -4.50 13.46 10.31
N PHE A 166 -4.50 12.57 9.33
CA PHE A 166 -4.54 11.13 9.56
C PHE A 166 -3.28 10.65 10.30
N ASN A 167 -2.09 11.01 9.78
CA ASN A 167 -0.81 10.60 10.35
C ASN A 167 -0.60 11.20 11.75
N LEU A 168 -1.01 12.45 11.98
CA LEU A 168 -0.95 13.08 13.29
C LEU A 168 -1.74 12.27 14.34
N GLY A 169 -2.95 11.83 13.97
CA GLY A 169 -3.75 10.96 14.84
C GLY A 169 -3.08 9.61 15.08
N MET A 170 -2.53 8.98 14.05
CA MET A 170 -1.84 7.69 14.17
C MET A 170 -0.62 7.78 15.09
N ILE A 171 0.23 8.77 14.91
CA ILE A 171 1.46 8.95 15.70
C ILE A 171 1.13 9.28 17.17
N ARG A 172 0.13 10.16 17.41
CA ARG A 172 -0.33 10.45 18.77
C ARG A 172 -0.82 9.19 19.47
N LEU A 173 -1.60 8.36 18.79
CA LEU A 173 -2.10 7.12 19.40
C LEU A 173 -1.00 6.11 19.66
N GLN A 174 -0.16 5.83 18.66
CA GLN A 174 0.77 4.71 18.69
C GLN A 174 2.06 5.02 19.44
N ALA A 175 2.65 6.20 19.23
CA ALA A 175 3.94 6.55 19.80
C ALA A 175 3.83 7.37 21.08
N LYS A 176 2.83 8.27 21.15
CA LYS A 176 2.68 9.16 22.32
C LYS A 176 1.66 8.65 23.34
N ASN A 177 0.96 7.54 23.03
CA ASN A 177 -0.13 7.01 23.86
C ASN A 177 -1.17 8.10 24.23
N ASP A 178 -1.46 8.98 23.26
CA ASP A 178 -2.41 10.10 23.39
C ASP A 178 -3.67 9.81 22.56
N PRO A 179 -4.63 9.02 23.07
CA PRO A 179 -5.86 8.73 22.36
C PRO A 179 -6.76 9.96 22.17
N SER A 180 -6.71 10.91 23.11
CA SER A 180 -7.51 12.13 23.03
C SER A 180 -7.05 13.03 21.89
N GLY A 181 -5.74 13.23 21.77
CA GLY A 181 -5.17 13.99 20.66
C GLY A 181 -5.35 13.29 19.30
N ALA A 182 -5.28 11.96 19.28
CA ALA A 182 -5.56 11.19 18.07
C ALA A 182 -7.01 11.38 17.58
N VAL A 183 -7.98 11.25 18.50
CA VAL A 183 -9.41 11.46 18.22
C VAL A 183 -9.64 12.88 17.70
N THR A 184 -9.01 13.87 18.31
CA THR A 184 -9.12 15.27 17.89
C THR A 184 -8.65 15.47 16.45
N ALA A 185 -7.47 14.94 16.09
CA ALA A 185 -6.92 15.03 14.74
C ALA A 185 -7.84 14.36 13.70
N TRP A 186 -8.34 13.16 14.00
CA TRP A 186 -9.24 12.44 13.08
C TRP A 186 -10.64 13.07 12.97
N GLN A 187 -11.16 13.66 14.02
CA GLN A 187 -12.40 14.43 13.94
C GLN A 187 -12.23 15.68 13.07
N GLN A 188 -11.08 16.35 13.19
CA GLN A 188 -10.74 17.48 12.33
C GLN A 188 -10.62 17.05 10.87
N LEU A 189 -9.99 15.88 10.60
CA LEU A 189 -9.93 15.29 9.26
C LEU A 189 -11.33 15.14 8.66
N LEU A 190 -12.24 14.48 9.36
CA LEU A 190 -13.61 14.25 8.86
C LEU A 190 -14.38 15.57 8.66
N LYS A 191 -14.22 16.53 9.55
CA LYS A 191 -14.87 17.84 9.48
C LYS A 191 -14.41 18.66 8.27
N LEU A 192 -13.08 18.69 8.02
CA LEU A 192 -12.48 19.53 6.98
C LEU A 192 -12.49 18.87 5.60
N ASN A 193 -12.72 17.55 5.54
CA ASN A 193 -12.72 16.76 4.30
C ASN A 193 -14.10 16.08 4.07
N PRO A 194 -15.19 16.82 3.87
CA PRO A 194 -16.53 16.24 3.71
C PRO A 194 -16.66 15.36 2.45
N LYS A 195 -15.79 15.58 1.45
CA LYS A 195 -15.75 14.82 0.20
C LYS A 195 -14.80 13.59 0.26
N LEU A 196 -14.27 13.27 1.44
CA LEU A 196 -13.46 12.05 1.59
C LEU A 196 -14.29 10.81 1.20
N ALA A 197 -13.69 9.84 0.53
CA ALA A 197 -14.36 8.60 0.13
C ALA A 197 -14.97 7.88 1.35
N ASP A 198 -16.12 7.24 1.16
CA ASP A 198 -16.90 6.71 2.29
C ASP A 198 -16.20 5.56 3.01
N ASP A 199 -15.43 4.74 2.31
CA ASP A 199 -14.56 3.71 2.88
C ASP A 199 -13.50 4.31 3.81
N LYS A 200 -12.87 5.42 3.41
CA LYS A 200 -11.90 6.16 4.23
C LYS A 200 -12.57 6.81 5.44
N LYS A 201 -13.75 7.40 5.28
CA LYS A 201 -14.52 7.93 6.41
C LYS A 201 -14.84 6.85 7.44
N ALA A 202 -15.34 5.70 6.97
CA ALA A 202 -15.65 4.56 7.82
C ALA A 202 -14.40 4.03 8.57
N ALA A 203 -13.25 3.95 7.88
CA ALA A 203 -11.99 3.55 8.51
C ALA A 203 -11.58 4.53 9.63
N VAL A 204 -11.64 5.84 9.38
CA VAL A 204 -11.31 6.86 10.38
C VAL A 204 -12.30 6.82 11.56
N GLN A 205 -13.59 6.66 11.31
CA GLN A 205 -14.60 6.52 12.38
C GLN A 205 -14.33 5.28 13.25
N LYS A 206 -13.91 4.17 12.64
CA LYS A 206 -13.51 2.96 13.38
C LYS A 206 -12.30 3.22 14.26
N LEU A 207 -11.29 3.93 13.79
CA LEU A 207 -10.12 4.33 14.58
C LEU A 207 -10.51 5.22 15.76
N ILE A 208 -11.40 6.20 15.56
CA ILE A 208 -11.94 7.05 16.62
C ILE A 208 -12.66 6.19 17.69
N ALA A 209 -13.50 5.25 17.25
CA ALA A 209 -14.22 4.38 18.17
C ALA A 209 -13.28 3.47 18.96
N GLN A 210 -12.20 2.98 18.35
CA GLN A 210 -11.17 2.19 19.01
C GLN A 210 -10.38 3.00 20.03
N ALA A 211 -9.94 4.22 19.66
CA ALA A 211 -9.17 5.10 20.54
C ALA A 211 -9.94 5.57 21.77
N ARG A 212 -11.28 5.60 21.71
CA ARG A 212 -12.16 5.97 22.81
C ARG A 212 -12.40 4.83 23.81
N LYS A 213 -12.09 3.58 23.45
CA LYS A 213 -12.24 2.46 24.39
C LYS A 213 -11.17 2.57 25.48
N PRO A 214 -11.54 2.48 26.77
CA PRO A 214 -10.55 2.41 27.81
C PRO A 214 -9.64 1.19 27.55
N LYS A 215 -8.33 1.36 27.68
CA LYS A 215 -7.42 0.20 27.71
C LYS A 215 -7.90 -0.70 28.83
N ALA A 216 -8.28 -1.94 28.51
CA ALA A 216 -8.50 -2.95 29.54
C ALA A 216 -7.22 -2.99 30.39
N SER A 217 -7.36 -2.70 31.68
CA SER A 217 -6.27 -2.81 32.66
C SER A 217 -5.77 -4.26 32.62
N GLN A 218 -4.58 -4.46 32.08
CA GLN A 218 -3.81 -5.70 32.21
C GLN A 218 -3.19 -5.76 33.59
#